data_933634021e365d192c00a0eb9b662487
#
_entry.id   933634021e365d192c00a0eb9b662487
#
_cell.length_a   1.000
_cell.length_b   1.000
_cell.length_c   1.000
_cell.angle_alpha   90.00
_cell.angle_beta   90.00
_cell.angle_gamma   90.00
#
_symmetry.space_group_name_H-M   'P 1'
#
loop_
_entity.id
_entity.type
_entity.pdbx_description
1 polymer ?
#
loop_
_entity_poly.entity_id
_entity_poly.type
_entity_poly.pdbx_seq_one_letter_code
_entity_poly.pdbx_strand_id
1 'polypeptide(L)'
;MIAARLLFNVTLFFPVLISGPWATKADLGMNSAKPFWEKPLSSLDRGEWEALCDGCGRCCLHKLEDEETGELFPTNVACKLLDRRTGQCTDYPNRKKLVDDCVKLDPAKLDELEWLPSTCAYRLRWEGKPLPEWHYLISGSRETVHEAGQSTRGWTVSEVDAGDLEWHLVDRPL
;
A
#
# COMPACT_ATOMS: atom_id res chain seq x y z
N MET A 1 66.64 -25.96 33.38
CA MET A 1 65.90 -26.01 34.62
C MET A 1 65.74 -24.60 35.17
N ILE A 2 64.62 -23.93 34.85
CA ILE A 2 64.30 -22.63 35.45
C ILE A 2 62.79 -22.66 35.66
N ALA A 3 62.36 -22.64 36.90
CA ALA A 3 60.96 -22.67 37.32
C ALA A 3 60.36 -21.25 37.23
N ALA A 4 59.28 -21.07 36.52
CA ALA A 4 58.51 -19.84 36.49
C ALA A 4 57.33 -19.93 37.45
N ARG A 5 57.30 -19.05 38.45
CA ARG A 5 56.20 -18.87 39.42
C ARG A 5 55.03 -18.12 38.76
N LEU A 6 53.84 -18.73 38.79
CA LEU A 6 52.59 -18.06 38.52
C LEU A 6 52.15 -17.24 39.71
N LEU A 7 52.01 -15.92 39.53
CA LEU A 7 51.33 -15.02 40.47
C LEU A 7 49.86 -14.91 40.06
N PHE A 8 48.97 -15.44 40.86
CA PHE A 8 47.54 -15.24 40.75
C PHE A 8 47.17 -13.83 41.23
N ASN A 9 46.79 -12.95 40.31
CA ASN A 9 46.16 -11.68 40.64
C ASN A 9 44.64 -11.91 40.73
N VAL A 10 44.12 -11.95 41.98
CA VAL A 10 42.68 -11.96 42.24
C VAL A 10 42.17 -10.52 42.17
N THR A 11 41.60 -10.15 41.04
CA THR A 11 40.89 -8.89 40.92
C THR A 11 39.47 -9.08 41.43
N LEU A 12 39.18 -8.52 42.60
CA LEU A 12 37.84 -8.43 43.19
C LEU A 12 36.97 -7.55 42.29
N PHE A 13 36.07 -8.18 41.54
CA PHE A 13 34.98 -7.47 40.83
C PHE A 13 33.91 -7.09 41.84
N PHE A 14 33.83 -5.82 42.20
CA PHE A 14 32.65 -5.26 42.86
C PHE A 14 31.56 -5.06 41.79
N PRO A 15 30.35 -5.62 41.96
CA PRO A 15 29.23 -5.28 41.11
C PRO A 15 28.76 -3.86 41.45
N VAL A 16 28.99 -2.92 40.55
CA VAL A 16 28.33 -1.60 40.60
C VAL A 16 26.85 -1.82 40.28
N LEU A 17 26.04 -1.81 41.33
CA LEU A 17 24.58 -1.70 41.18
C LEU A 17 24.25 -0.33 40.64
N ILE A 18 24.12 -0.21 39.30
CA ILE A 18 23.55 0.97 38.65
C ILE A 18 22.03 0.81 38.74
N SER A 19 21.45 1.26 39.84
CA SER A 19 20.01 1.46 39.99
C SER A 19 19.65 2.80 39.36
N GLY A 20 19.55 2.83 38.01
CA GLY A 20 18.89 3.88 37.30
C GLY A 20 17.45 3.47 37.00
N PRO A 21 16.45 4.33 37.16
CA PRO A 21 15.09 4.01 36.75
C PRO A 21 15.06 3.86 35.24
N TRP A 22 14.97 2.63 34.75
CA TRP A 22 14.63 2.37 33.36
C TRP A 22 13.17 2.75 33.20
N ALA A 23 12.93 3.97 32.71
CA ALA A 23 11.61 4.35 32.26
C ALA A 23 11.18 3.34 31.20
N THR A 24 10.20 2.53 31.53
CA THR A 24 9.59 1.63 30.54
C THR A 24 8.89 2.50 29.48
N LYS A 25 8.77 1.99 28.25
CA LYS A 25 8.07 2.70 27.16
C LYS A 25 6.66 3.16 27.54
N ALA A 26 6.10 2.58 28.60
CA ALA A 26 4.81 2.95 29.17
C ALA A 26 4.83 4.29 29.91
N ASP A 27 6.00 4.71 30.46
CA ASP A 27 6.12 5.95 31.26
C ASP A 27 6.33 7.22 30.42
N LEU A 28 6.54 7.08 29.11
CA LEU A 28 6.78 8.22 28.21
C LEU A 28 5.49 8.84 27.66
N GLY A 29 4.31 8.59 28.27
CA GLY A 29 3.08 9.32 27.96
C GLY A 29 2.83 9.54 26.46
N MET A 30 3.32 8.64 25.60
CA MET A 30 3.06 8.69 24.15
C MET A 30 1.61 8.29 23.96
N ASN A 31 0.74 9.28 24.06
CA ASN A 31 -0.59 9.22 23.52
C ASN A 31 -0.42 8.99 22.00
N SER A 32 -0.19 7.74 21.60
CA SER A 32 -0.11 7.36 20.20
C SER A 32 -1.54 7.41 19.66
N ALA A 33 -1.97 8.62 19.26
CA ALA A 33 -3.16 8.73 18.43
C ALA A 33 -2.99 7.70 17.31
N LYS A 34 -3.99 6.83 17.14
CA LYS A 34 -3.96 5.85 16.06
C LYS A 34 -3.67 6.56 14.75
N PRO A 35 -2.82 5.99 13.88
CA PRO A 35 -2.55 6.58 12.58
C PRO A 35 -3.86 6.74 11.80
N PHE A 36 -3.96 7.74 10.95
CA PHE A 36 -5.22 8.10 10.27
C PHE A 36 -5.80 6.92 9.47
N TRP A 37 -4.96 6.07 8.91
CA TRP A 37 -5.41 4.90 8.13
C TRP A 37 -6.04 3.79 8.98
N GLU A 38 -5.99 3.88 10.30
CA GLU A 38 -6.72 2.99 11.22
C GLU A 38 -8.05 3.57 11.69
N LYS A 39 -8.34 4.84 11.37
CA LYS A 39 -9.62 5.45 11.66
C LYS A 39 -10.75 4.81 10.83
N PRO A 40 -12.02 4.92 11.25
CA PRO A 40 -13.16 4.60 10.40
C PRO A 40 -13.10 5.41 9.10
N LEU A 41 -13.36 4.79 7.95
CA LEU A 41 -13.30 5.46 6.65
C LEU A 41 -14.21 6.69 6.56
N SER A 42 -15.38 6.64 7.22
CA SER A 42 -16.33 7.76 7.28
C SER A 42 -15.83 8.97 8.08
N SER A 43 -14.75 8.82 8.86
CA SER A 43 -14.16 9.91 9.66
C SER A 43 -12.92 10.52 9.03
N LEU A 44 -12.47 9.99 7.89
CA LEU A 44 -11.31 10.52 7.18
C LEU A 44 -11.68 11.88 6.53
N ASP A 45 -10.79 12.85 6.66
CA ASP A 45 -10.88 14.04 5.84
C ASP A 45 -10.47 13.74 4.39
N ARG A 46 -10.64 14.73 3.50
CA ARG A 46 -10.32 14.56 2.09
C ARG A 46 -8.84 14.22 1.85
N GLY A 47 -7.94 14.84 2.59
CA GLY A 47 -6.50 14.61 2.46
C GLY A 47 -6.11 13.19 2.92
N GLU A 48 -6.65 12.77 4.06
CA GLU A 48 -6.49 11.42 4.61
C GLU A 48 -7.07 10.37 3.66
N TRP A 49 -8.25 10.63 3.08
CA TRP A 49 -8.85 9.76 2.07
C TRP A 49 -7.97 9.59 0.85
N GLU A 50 -7.55 10.67 0.20
CA GLU A 50 -6.68 10.62 -0.98
C GLU A 50 -5.32 9.97 -0.65
N ALA A 51 -4.82 10.12 0.57
CA ALA A 51 -3.57 9.51 1.02
C ALA A 51 -3.65 7.98 1.23
N LEU A 52 -4.84 7.37 1.25
CA LEU A 52 -4.95 5.91 1.28
C LEU A 52 -4.46 5.25 0.00
N CYS A 53 -4.46 5.95 -1.14
CA CYS A 53 -4.01 5.38 -2.41
C CYS A 53 -2.50 5.15 -2.41
N ASP A 54 -2.08 3.91 -2.63
CA ASP A 54 -0.66 3.52 -2.74
C ASP A 54 -0.04 3.80 -4.13
N GLY A 55 -0.89 4.10 -5.12
CA GLY A 55 -0.43 4.33 -6.49
C GLY A 55 -0.14 3.04 -7.26
N CYS A 56 -0.74 1.91 -6.91
CA CYS A 56 -0.57 0.66 -7.67
C CYS A 56 -1.04 0.76 -9.14
N GLY A 57 -1.97 1.66 -9.44
CA GLY A 57 -2.50 1.91 -10.79
C GLY A 57 -3.50 0.86 -11.29
N ARG A 58 -3.76 -0.23 -10.55
CA ARG A 58 -4.60 -1.34 -11.03
C ARG A 58 -6.07 -0.98 -11.24
N CYS A 59 -6.61 -0.03 -10.48
CA CYS A 59 -7.96 0.49 -10.70
C CYS A 59 -8.10 1.26 -12.03
N CYS A 60 -6.98 1.71 -12.62
CA CYS A 60 -6.93 2.40 -13.91
C CYS A 60 -6.69 1.47 -15.10
N LEU A 61 -6.77 0.14 -14.91
CA LEU A 61 -6.77 -0.81 -16.00
C LEU A 61 -8.20 -1.04 -16.49
N HIS A 62 -8.34 -1.17 -17.81
CA HIS A 62 -9.60 -1.57 -18.41
C HIS A 62 -9.99 -2.98 -17.97
N LYS A 63 -11.29 -3.21 -17.86
CA LYS A 63 -11.90 -4.49 -17.52
C LYS A 63 -12.98 -4.77 -18.54
N LEU A 64 -13.13 -6.04 -18.91
CA LEU A 64 -14.27 -6.50 -19.68
C LEU A 64 -15.30 -7.06 -18.69
N GLU A 65 -16.56 -6.79 -18.94
CA GLU A 65 -17.69 -7.34 -18.22
C GLU A 65 -18.43 -8.33 -19.12
N ASP A 66 -18.68 -9.51 -18.62
CA ASP A 66 -19.54 -10.46 -19.29
C ASP A 66 -21.00 -10.00 -19.18
N GLU A 67 -21.66 -9.84 -20.31
CA GLU A 67 -23.02 -9.28 -20.37
C GLU A 67 -24.08 -10.19 -19.74
N GLU A 68 -23.83 -11.49 -19.64
CA GLU A 68 -24.80 -12.46 -19.10
C GLU A 68 -24.63 -12.62 -17.58
N THR A 69 -23.38 -12.63 -17.10
CA THR A 69 -23.05 -12.93 -15.70
C THR A 69 -22.69 -11.70 -14.87
N GLY A 70 -22.28 -10.60 -15.51
CA GLY A 70 -21.71 -9.42 -14.84
C GLY A 70 -20.31 -9.65 -14.29
N GLU A 71 -19.67 -10.78 -14.64
CA GLU A 71 -18.32 -11.08 -14.20
C GLU A 71 -17.30 -10.15 -14.87
N LEU A 72 -16.37 -9.63 -14.07
CA LEU A 72 -15.35 -8.71 -14.53
C LEU A 72 -14.01 -9.43 -14.80
N PHE A 73 -13.52 -9.26 -16.01
CA PHE A 73 -12.25 -9.82 -16.47
C PHE A 73 -11.18 -8.73 -16.57
N PRO A 74 -10.09 -8.83 -15.80
CA PRO A 74 -9.02 -7.83 -15.85
C PRO A 74 -8.22 -7.92 -17.15
N THR A 75 -7.79 -6.76 -17.65
CA THR A 75 -6.86 -6.65 -18.77
C THR A 75 -5.53 -6.05 -18.33
N ASN A 76 -4.51 -6.12 -19.20
CA ASN A 76 -3.27 -5.37 -19.00
C ASN A 76 -3.29 -3.99 -19.69
N VAL A 77 -4.45 -3.52 -20.15
CA VAL A 77 -4.60 -2.24 -20.84
C VAL A 77 -4.82 -1.12 -19.84
N ALA A 78 -3.93 -0.15 -19.88
CA ALA A 78 -3.95 1.01 -18.99
C ALA A 78 -4.64 2.20 -19.62
N CYS A 79 -5.47 2.89 -18.83
CA CYS A 79 -6.05 4.19 -19.19
C CYS A 79 -4.96 5.15 -19.71
N LYS A 80 -5.28 5.95 -20.72
CA LYS A 80 -4.39 6.93 -21.35
C LYS A 80 -3.78 7.94 -20.38
N LEU A 81 -4.42 8.18 -19.25
CA LEU A 81 -3.94 9.09 -18.22
C LEU A 81 -3.04 8.39 -17.18
N LEU A 82 -2.88 7.07 -17.22
CA LEU A 82 -2.01 6.38 -16.27
C LEU A 82 -0.54 6.47 -16.68
N ASP A 83 0.29 7.10 -15.88
CA ASP A 83 1.74 6.92 -15.98
C ASP A 83 2.10 5.52 -15.49
N ARG A 84 2.36 4.61 -16.43
CA ARG A 84 2.65 3.19 -16.16
C ARG A 84 3.96 2.97 -15.40
N ARG A 85 4.82 3.99 -15.30
CA ARG A 85 6.06 3.93 -14.54
C ARG A 85 5.84 4.26 -13.06
N THR A 86 4.99 5.26 -12.79
CA THR A 86 4.74 5.74 -11.42
C THR A 86 3.45 5.20 -10.81
N GLY A 87 2.53 4.66 -11.62
CA GLY A 87 1.19 4.26 -11.20
C GLY A 87 0.25 5.44 -10.92
N GLN A 88 0.67 6.67 -11.24
CA GLN A 88 -0.10 7.89 -10.97
C GLN A 88 -0.87 8.35 -12.20
N CYS A 89 -2.00 9.02 -11.97
CA CYS A 89 -2.74 9.69 -13.03
C CYS A 89 -2.01 10.99 -13.44
N THR A 90 -1.76 11.17 -14.73
CA THR A 90 -1.04 12.35 -15.27
C THR A 90 -1.86 13.64 -15.18
N ASP A 91 -3.20 13.54 -15.15
CA ASP A 91 -4.10 14.70 -14.96
C ASP A 91 -5.26 14.34 -14.02
N TYR A 92 -4.92 14.07 -12.77
CA TYR A 92 -5.88 13.66 -11.74
C TYR A 92 -7.04 14.67 -11.53
N PRO A 93 -6.82 16.00 -11.52
CA PRO A 93 -7.90 16.97 -11.33
C PRO A 93 -8.96 16.94 -12.45
N ASN A 94 -8.55 16.72 -13.69
CA ASN A 94 -9.42 16.79 -14.87
C ASN A 94 -9.85 15.40 -15.39
N ARG A 95 -9.39 14.31 -14.74
CA ARG A 95 -9.59 12.94 -15.25
C ARG A 95 -11.01 12.61 -15.70
N LYS A 96 -12.03 13.08 -14.98
CA LYS A 96 -13.44 12.84 -15.32
C LYS A 96 -13.94 13.63 -16.54
N LYS A 97 -13.23 14.68 -16.96
CA LYS A 97 -13.53 15.40 -18.19
C LYS A 97 -12.85 14.79 -19.41
N LEU A 98 -11.74 14.07 -19.16
CA LEU A 98 -10.89 13.49 -20.18
C LEU A 98 -11.19 12.00 -20.43
N VAL A 99 -11.76 11.33 -19.44
CA VAL A 99 -12.10 9.90 -19.44
C VAL A 99 -13.47 9.75 -18.77
N ASP A 100 -14.49 9.46 -19.57
CA ASP A 100 -15.89 9.40 -19.13
C ASP A 100 -16.10 8.29 -18.09
N ASP A 101 -15.45 7.13 -18.28
CA ASP A 101 -15.53 5.95 -17.41
C ASP A 101 -14.67 6.06 -16.14
N CYS A 102 -13.96 7.18 -15.97
CA CYS A 102 -13.12 7.37 -14.79
C CYS A 102 -13.96 7.40 -13.50
N VAL A 103 -13.71 6.49 -12.60
CA VAL A 103 -14.42 6.40 -11.31
C VAL A 103 -13.78 7.33 -10.28
N LYS A 104 -14.62 8.09 -9.59
CA LYS A 104 -14.24 8.82 -8.39
C LYS A 104 -14.64 7.97 -7.19
N LEU A 105 -13.65 7.48 -6.46
CA LEU A 105 -13.90 6.77 -5.21
C LEU A 105 -14.51 7.71 -4.17
N ASP A 106 -15.63 7.29 -3.58
CA ASP A 106 -16.38 8.08 -2.61
C ASP A 106 -16.61 7.23 -1.35
N PRO A 107 -16.28 7.76 -0.14
CA PRO A 107 -16.53 7.04 1.10
C PRO A 107 -17.99 6.62 1.33
N ALA A 108 -18.94 7.33 0.72
CA ALA A 108 -20.38 7.05 0.83
C ALA A 108 -20.86 5.91 -0.08
N LYS A 109 -19.97 5.39 -0.99
CA LYS A 109 -20.30 4.40 -2.01
C LYS A 109 -19.31 3.23 -2.01
N LEU A 110 -18.89 2.81 -0.83
CA LEU A 110 -17.88 1.78 -0.66
C LEU A 110 -18.38 0.37 -1.02
N ASP A 111 -19.67 0.14 -0.90
CA ASP A 111 -20.36 -1.08 -1.32
C ASP A 111 -20.31 -1.32 -2.84
N GLU A 112 -20.08 -0.27 -3.64
CA GLU A 112 -19.89 -0.36 -5.08
C GLU A 112 -18.44 -0.71 -5.48
N LEU A 113 -17.54 -0.99 -4.52
CA LEU A 113 -16.10 -1.08 -4.76
C LEU A 113 -15.55 -2.53 -4.85
N GLU A 114 -16.40 -3.53 -4.97
CA GLU A 114 -15.97 -4.94 -5.07
C GLU A 114 -15.07 -5.23 -6.27
N TRP A 115 -15.17 -4.42 -7.32
CA TRP A 115 -14.32 -4.48 -8.51
C TRP A 115 -12.88 -3.97 -8.29
N LEU A 116 -12.62 -3.27 -7.18
CA LEU A 116 -11.27 -2.86 -6.83
C LEU A 116 -10.39 -4.07 -6.53
N PRO A 117 -9.08 -4.00 -6.82
CA PRO A 117 -8.16 -5.05 -6.45
C PRO A 117 -8.29 -5.46 -4.97
N SER A 118 -8.23 -6.74 -4.69
CA SER A 118 -8.30 -7.28 -3.32
C SER A 118 -7.22 -6.72 -2.38
N THR A 119 -6.15 -6.15 -2.95
CA THR A 119 -5.04 -5.47 -2.23
C THR A 119 -5.23 -3.96 -2.14
N CYS A 120 -6.29 -3.39 -2.72
CA CYS A 120 -6.53 -1.95 -2.68
C CYS A 120 -6.79 -1.47 -1.25
N ALA A 121 -6.09 -0.41 -0.84
CA ALA A 121 -6.22 0.13 0.52
C ALA A 121 -7.65 0.55 0.88
N TYR A 122 -8.40 1.12 -0.06
CA TYR A 122 -9.81 1.47 0.16
C TYR A 122 -10.65 0.22 0.45
N ARG A 123 -10.50 -0.83 -0.37
CA ARG A 123 -11.20 -2.11 -0.19
C ARG A 123 -10.78 -2.80 1.11
N LEU A 124 -9.49 -2.91 1.37
CA LEU A 124 -8.98 -3.51 2.61
C LEU A 124 -9.54 -2.81 3.85
N ARG A 125 -9.52 -1.48 3.87
CA ARG A 125 -10.03 -0.71 5.00
C ARG A 125 -11.55 -0.81 5.14
N TRP A 126 -12.29 -0.89 4.04
CA TRP A 126 -13.73 -1.15 4.05
C TRP A 126 -14.06 -2.54 4.61
N GLU A 127 -13.30 -3.56 4.22
CA GLU A 127 -13.41 -4.93 4.73
C GLU A 127 -12.87 -5.09 6.16
N GLY A 128 -12.39 -4.03 6.81
CA GLY A 128 -11.80 -4.08 8.15
C GLY A 128 -10.44 -4.75 8.23
N LYS A 129 -9.78 -4.95 7.09
CA LYS A 129 -8.46 -5.57 6.98
C LYS A 129 -7.33 -4.55 7.17
N PRO A 130 -6.17 -4.97 7.68
CA PRO A 130 -4.98 -4.10 7.78
C PRO A 130 -4.40 -3.81 6.39
N LEU A 131 -3.66 -2.70 6.30
CA LEU A 131 -2.82 -2.43 5.13
C LEU A 131 -1.65 -3.42 5.10
N PRO A 132 -1.23 -3.87 3.91
CA PRO A 132 -0.11 -4.78 3.77
C PRO A 132 1.24 -4.10 4.08
N GLU A 133 2.27 -4.89 4.43
CA GLU A 133 3.58 -4.38 4.82
C GLU A 133 4.26 -3.53 3.74
N TRP A 134 4.01 -3.82 2.47
CA TRP A 134 4.52 -3.04 1.34
C TRP A 134 3.76 -1.73 1.10
N HIS A 135 2.61 -1.51 1.73
CA HIS A 135 1.90 -0.25 1.57
C HIS A 135 2.73 0.92 2.10
N TYR A 136 2.82 2.02 1.35
CA TYR A 136 3.73 3.12 1.69
C TYR A 136 3.48 3.76 3.05
N LEU A 137 2.26 3.73 3.57
CA LEU A 137 1.92 4.20 4.92
C LEU A 137 2.52 3.30 6.02
N ILE A 138 2.84 2.05 5.69
CA ILE A 138 3.47 1.08 6.60
C ILE A 138 4.98 1.06 6.38
N SER A 139 5.41 0.93 5.13
CA SER A 139 6.83 0.79 4.76
C SER A 139 7.61 2.12 4.76
N GLY A 140 6.90 3.26 4.62
CA GLY A 140 7.53 4.57 4.46
C GLY A 140 8.02 4.88 3.04
N SER A 141 7.86 3.97 2.07
CA SER A 141 8.31 4.14 0.69
C SER A 141 7.22 3.83 -0.32
N ARG A 142 7.07 4.69 -1.33
CA ARG A 142 6.15 4.43 -2.46
C ARG A 142 6.70 3.44 -3.48
N GLU A 143 7.97 3.07 -3.40
CA GLU A 143 8.56 2.06 -4.29
C GLU A 143 8.16 0.63 -3.89
N THR A 144 7.85 0.40 -2.63
CA THR A 144 7.56 -0.95 -2.12
C THR A 144 6.34 -1.62 -2.77
N VAL A 145 5.32 -0.87 -3.22
CA VAL A 145 4.19 -1.42 -3.99
C VAL A 145 4.66 -1.99 -5.34
N HIS A 146 5.66 -1.38 -5.95
CA HIS A 146 6.25 -1.84 -7.21
C HIS A 146 7.17 -3.04 -6.99
N GLU A 147 8.01 -2.99 -5.96
CA GLU A 147 8.91 -4.08 -5.56
C GLU A 147 8.14 -5.35 -5.17
N ALA A 148 7.00 -5.18 -4.52
CA ALA A 148 6.08 -6.29 -4.18
C ALA A 148 5.31 -6.85 -5.39
N GLY A 149 5.49 -6.31 -6.61
CA GLY A 149 4.78 -6.73 -7.80
C GLY A 149 3.28 -6.44 -7.80
N GLN A 150 2.82 -5.54 -6.92
CA GLN A 150 1.40 -5.21 -6.76
C GLN A 150 0.94 -4.05 -7.63
N SER A 151 1.83 -3.43 -8.40
CA SER A 151 1.54 -2.31 -9.28
C SER A 151 1.42 -2.71 -10.75
N THR A 152 1.05 -1.74 -11.58
CA THR A 152 0.95 -1.86 -13.05
C THR A 152 2.31 -1.74 -13.75
N ARG A 153 3.37 -1.46 -13.02
CA ARG A 153 4.70 -1.23 -13.59
C ARG A 153 5.25 -2.49 -14.29
N GLY A 154 5.66 -2.31 -15.56
CA GLY A 154 6.43 -3.32 -16.30
C GLY A 154 5.62 -4.40 -17.01
N TRP A 155 4.28 -4.42 -16.90
CA TRP A 155 3.47 -5.48 -17.53
C TRP A 155 2.22 -4.97 -18.27
N THR A 156 1.99 -3.65 -18.31
CA THR A 156 0.81 -3.06 -18.95
C THR A 156 1.15 -2.38 -20.27
N VAL A 157 0.17 -2.28 -21.14
CA VAL A 157 0.19 -1.52 -22.38
C VAL A 157 -0.73 -0.31 -22.27
N SER A 158 -0.53 0.73 -23.09
CA SER A 158 -1.43 1.88 -23.15
C SER A 158 -2.68 1.55 -23.97
N GLU A 159 -3.86 2.04 -23.57
CA GLU A 159 -5.08 1.91 -24.38
C GLU A 159 -4.93 2.48 -25.81
N VAL A 160 -4.02 3.45 -25.99
CA VAL A 160 -3.76 4.05 -27.31
C VAL A 160 -3.10 3.06 -28.27
N ASP A 161 -2.38 2.07 -27.72
CA ASP A 161 -1.58 1.11 -28.49
C ASP A 161 -2.16 -0.32 -28.45
N ALA A 162 -3.15 -0.57 -27.59
CA ALA A 162 -3.60 -1.92 -27.27
C ALA A 162 -4.43 -2.60 -28.38
N GLY A 163 -5.23 -1.85 -29.13
CA GLY A 163 -6.24 -2.45 -30.03
C GLY A 163 -7.40 -3.08 -29.24
N ASP A 164 -7.86 -4.27 -29.64
CA ASP A 164 -9.01 -4.91 -29.03
C ASP A 164 -8.69 -5.46 -27.63
N LEU A 165 -9.50 -5.09 -26.64
CA LEU A 165 -9.28 -5.45 -25.24
C LEU A 165 -9.34 -6.96 -24.96
N GLU A 166 -10.06 -7.71 -25.77
CA GLU A 166 -10.20 -9.17 -25.63
C GLU A 166 -8.87 -9.92 -25.76
N TRP A 167 -7.89 -9.36 -26.49
CA TRP A 167 -6.54 -9.93 -26.61
C TRP A 167 -5.63 -9.63 -25.42
N HIS A 168 -6.14 -8.86 -24.46
CA HIS A 168 -5.38 -8.33 -23.33
C HIS A 168 -5.85 -8.85 -21.98
N LEU A 169 -6.67 -9.91 -21.97
CA LEU A 169 -7.08 -10.56 -20.74
C LEU A 169 -5.87 -11.11 -19.98
N VAL A 170 -5.88 -10.97 -18.66
CA VAL A 170 -4.80 -11.46 -17.79
C VAL A 170 -5.35 -12.29 -16.65
N ASP A 171 -4.63 -13.36 -16.31
CA ASP A 171 -4.90 -14.17 -15.12
C ASP A 171 -4.28 -13.50 -13.88
N ARG A 172 -4.88 -12.37 -13.48
CA ARG A 172 -4.50 -11.65 -12.26
C ARG A 172 -5.77 -11.30 -11.49
N PRO A 173 -5.84 -11.62 -10.19
CA PRO A 173 -7.05 -11.32 -9.40
C PRO A 173 -7.30 -9.81 -9.35
N LEU A 174 -8.58 -9.42 -9.41
CA LEU A 174 -9.03 -8.08 -9.07
C LEU A 174 -8.83 -7.82 -7.58
#